data_3a4a50207a0ff5cb88c2f114378bf507
#
_entry.id   3a4a50207a0ff5cb88c2f114378bf507
#
_cell.length_a   1.000
_cell.length_b   1.000
_cell.length_c   1.000
_cell.angle_alpha   90.00
_cell.angle_beta   90.00
_cell.angle_gamma   90.00
#
_symmetry.space_group_name_H-M   'P 1'
#
loop_
_entity.id
_entity.type
_entity.pdbx_description
1 polymer ?
#
loop_
_entity_poly.entity_id
_entity_poly.type
_entity_poly.pdbx_seq_one_letter_code
_entity_poly.pdbx_strand_id
1 'polypeptide(L)'
;MQLQPSHDSQCSTHQSVIRDFNTEFNPLLEKPLSINEKLTIFAELYAVMKENMEKRDLLDRRYLRMARIWAENSYCRRRQVGAIIVKDQMIISDGFNGTPAGFENICEDETGVTKPYVLHAEANAITKVARSNNSSDGSTLYVTASPCLECSKLIIQSGIKRVVFNELYRITDGIDLLRRAGIECVHIPEL
;
A
#
# COMPACT_ATOMS: atom_id res chain seq x y z
N MET A 1 16.62 -10.29 -36.35
CA MET A 1 15.22 -10.05 -35.98
C MET A 1 15.25 -9.11 -34.79
N GLN A 2 15.13 -7.81 -35.05
CA GLN A 2 15.28 -6.75 -34.04
C GLN A 2 13.93 -6.55 -33.37
N LEU A 3 13.87 -6.69 -32.04
CA LEU A 3 12.72 -6.30 -31.21
C LEU A 3 12.86 -4.82 -30.88
N GLN A 4 11.91 -4.02 -31.34
CA GLN A 4 11.74 -2.64 -30.91
C GLN A 4 11.05 -2.59 -29.55
N PRO A 5 11.44 -1.68 -28.65
CA PRO A 5 10.77 -1.48 -27.37
C PRO A 5 9.51 -0.61 -27.57
N SER A 6 8.36 -1.09 -27.13
CA SER A 6 7.14 -0.30 -26.96
C SER A 6 7.19 0.47 -25.64
N HIS A 7 7.72 1.68 -25.68
CA HIS A 7 7.45 2.71 -24.67
C HIS A 7 6.27 3.53 -25.16
N ASP A 8 5.20 3.63 -24.38
CA ASP A 8 4.34 4.80 -24.21
C ASP A 8 2.95 4.40 -23.67
N SER A 9 2.78 4.38 -22.34
CA SER A 9 1.45 4.53 -21.74
C SER A 9 1.43 5.01 -20.27
N GLN A 10 2.56 5.34 -19.66
CA GLN A 10 2.58 5.81 -18.27
C GLN A 10 2.92 7.31 -18.11
N CYS A 11 3.15 8.02 -19.19
CA CYS A 11 3.43 9.46 -19.16
C CYS A 11 2.18 10.35 -19.27
N SER A 12 1.00 9.78 -19.55
CA SER A 12 -0.19 10.58 -19.87
C SER A 12 -0.90 11.21 -18.66
N THR A 13 -0.89 10.58 -17.50
CA THR A 13 -1.63 11.08 -16.31
C THR A 13 -0.93 12.24 -15.60
N HIS A 14 0.39 12.20 -15.48
CA HIS A 14 1.13 13.35 -14.89
C HIS A 14 1.18 14.54 -15.85
N GLN A 15 1.27 14.30 -17.15
CA GLN A 15 1.27 15.36 -18.15
C GLN A 15 -0.12 15.97 -18.36
N SER A 16 -1.23 15.20 -18.18
CA SER A 16 -2.58 15.77 -18.22
C SER A 16 -2.83 16.69 -17.04
N VAL A 17 -2.49 16.28 -15.82
CA VAL A 17 -2.65 17.13 -14.62
C VAL A 17 -1.79 18.40 -14.72
N ILE A 18 -0.57 18.32 -15.26
CA ILE A 18 0.28 19.49 -15.48
C ILE A 18 -0.25 20.36 -16.64
N ARG A 19 -0.85 19.76 -17.68
CA ARG A 19 -1.48 20.53 -18.77
C ARG A 19 -2.75 21.22 -18.30
N ASP A 20 -3.60 20.57 -17.53
CA ASP A 20 -4.83 21.15 -16.99
C ASP A 20 -4.49 22.25 -15.98
N PHE A 21 -3.47 22.05 -15.13
CA PHE A 21 -2.94 23.09 -14.27
C PHE A 21 -2.39 24.30 -15.03
N ASN A 22 -1.64 24.09 -16.12
CA ASN A 22 -1.11 25.16 -16.95
C ASN A 22 -2.19 25.84 -17.81
N THR A 23 -3.26 25.17 -18.22
CA THR A 23 -4.33 25.78 -19.02
C THR A 23 -5.33 26.58 -18.20
N GLU A 24 -5.65 26.14 -16.98
CA GLU A 24 -6.56 26.90 -16.10
C GLU A 24 -5.86 28.05 -15.36
N PHE A 25 -4.56 27.93 -15.04
CA PHE A 25 -3.81 28.95 -14.31
C PHE A 25 -2.95 29.88 -15.15
N ASN A 26 -2.74 29.58 -16.44
CA ASN A 26 -1.93 30.44 -17.34
C ASN A 26 -2.48 31.87 -17.52
N PRO A 27 -3.79 32.14 -17.53
CA PRO A 27 -4.29 33.52 -17.60
C PRO A 27 -3.98 34.35 -16.34
N LEU A 28 -3.73 33.68 -15.19
CA LEU A 28 -3.40 34.36 -13.92
C LEU A 28 -1.89 34.66 -13.79
N LEU A 29 -1.04 34.03 -14.62
CA LEU A 29 0.42 34.20 -14.60
C LEU A 29 0.91 35.38 -15.48
N GLU A 30 0.04 35.96 -16.31
CA GLU A 30 0.42 37.11 -17.17
C GLU A 30 0.59 38.44 -16.41
N LYS A 31 0.10 38.52 -15.17
CA LYS A 31 0.40 39.65 -14.29
C LYS A 31 1.24 39.15 -13.11
N PRO A 32 2.34 39.83 -12.75
CA PRO A 32 3.10 39.48 -11.55
C PRO A 32 2.21 39.68 -10.33
N LEU A 33 1.79 38.55 -9.73
CA LEU A 33 1.02 38.55 -8.47
C LEU A 33 1.79 39.33 -7.39
N SER A 34 1.08 40.19 -6.67
CA SER A 34 1.61 40.83 -5.47
C SER A 34 2.02 39.80 -4.42
N ILE A 35 2.87 40.13 -3.50
CA ILE A 35 3.31 39.26 -2.42
C ILE A 35 2.10 38.78 -1.61
N ASN A 36 1.11 39.61 -1.37
CA ASN A 36 -0.09 39.27 -0.62
C ASN A 36 -0.95 38.20 -1.38
N GLU A 37 -1.14 38.36 -2.69
CA GLU A 37 -1.86 37.36 -3.49
C GLU A 37 -1.15 36.00 -3.50
N LYS A 38 0.19 36.00 -3.62
CA LYS A 38 0.97 34.74 -3.53
C LYS A 38 0.83 34.07 -2.17
N LEU A 39 0.86 34.84 -1.08
CA LEU A 39 0.67 34.34 0.28
C LEU A 39 -0.74 33.76 0.48
N THR A 40 -1.77 34.40 -0.06
CA THR A 40 -3.15 33.90 0.01
C THR A 40 -3.30 32.58 -0.73
N ILE A 41 -2.84 32.48 -1.97
CA ILE A 41 -2.86 31.23 -2.76
C ILE A 41 -2.08 30.12 -2.06
N PHE A 42 -0.92 30.44 -1.48
CA PHE A 42 -0.13 29.45 -0.75
C PHE A 42 -0.86 28.95 0.50
N ALA A 43 -1.52 29.83 1.25
CA ALA A 43 -2.30 29.47 2.43
C ALA A 43 -3.51 28.57 2.07
N GLU A 44 -4.21 28.87 0.98
CA GLU A 44 -5.32 28.05 0.46
C GLU A 44 -4.86 26.67 0.03
N LEU A 45 -3.78 26.59 -0.76
CA LEU A 45 -3.18 25.31 -1.18
C LEU A 45 -2.74 24.48 0.03
N TYR A 46 -2.11 25.13 1.01
CA TYR A 46 -1.69 24.45 2.25
C TYR A 46 -2.88 23.89 3.03
N ALA A 47 -3.98 24.66 3.14
CA ALA A 47 -5.20 24.21 3.81
C ALA A 47 -5.82 23.00 3.12
N VAL A 48 -5.93 23.01 1.78
CA VAL A 48 -6.43 21.88 0.98
C VAL A 48 -5.53 20.65 1.11
N MET A 49 -4.21 20.84 1.05
CA MET A 49 -3.26 19.75 1.25
C MET A 49 -3.41 19.11 2.64
N LYS A 50 -3.52 19.92 3.68
CA LYS A 50 -3.69 19.47 5.06
C LYS A 50 -4.98 18.66 5.23
N GLU A 51 -6.10 19.15 4.71
CA GLU A 51 -7.38 18.44 4.74
C GLU A 51 -7.32 17.09 4.02
N ASN A 52 -6.66 17.04 2.85
CA ASN A 52 -6.48 15.80 2.11
C ASN A 52 -5.60 14.79 2.86
N MET A 53 -4.57 15.27 3.56
CA MET A 53 -3.72 14.40 4.40
C MET A 53 -4.50 13.83 5.58
N GLU A 54 -5.32 14.63 6.26
CA GLU A 54 -6.16 14.19 7.38
C GLU A 54 -7.20 13.14 6.92
N LYS A 55 -7.84 13.36 5.77
CA LYS A 55 -8.76 12.39 5.16
C LYS A 55 -8.08 11.06 4.82
N ARG A 56 -6.85 11.13 4.27
CA ARG A 56 -6.05 9.95 3.94
C ARG A 56 -5.68 9.17 5.21
N ASP A 57 -5.20 9.84 6.27
CA ASP A 57 -4.86 9.22 7.55
C ASP A 57 -6.08 8.52 8.17
N LEU A 58 -7.24 9.16 8.12
CA LEU A 58 -8.48 8.57 8.63
C LEU A 58 -8.86 7.28 7.87
N LEU A 59 -8.72 7.26 6.54
CA LEU A 59 -8.98 6.07 5.72
C LEU A 59 -7.95 4.97 6.01
N ASP A 60 -6.67 5.31 6.12
CA ASP A 60 -5.60 4.38 6.46
C ASP A 60 -5.87 3.66 7.78
N ARG A 61 -6.26 4.40 8.82
CA ARG A 61 -6.65 3.83 10.12
C ARG A 61 -7.85 2.89 10.00
N ARG A 62 -8.83 3.22 9.15
CA ARG A 62 -10.01 2.37 8.93
C ARG A 62 -9.62 1.05 8.26
N TYR A 63 -8.82 1.09 7.20
CA TYR A 63 -8.35 -0.12 6.52
C TYR A 63 -7.45 -0.96 7.40
N LEU A 64 -6.56 -0.35 8.21
CA LEU A 64 -5.77 -1.11 9.18
C LEU A 64 -6.63 -1.79 10.26
N ARG A 65 -7.69 -1.14 10.74
CA ARG A 65 -8.66 -1.79 11.65
C ARG A 65 -9.36 -2.97 11.00
N MET A 66 -9.73 -2.85 9.72
CA MET A 66 -10.30 -3.98 8.97
C MET A 66 -9.29 -5.12 8.82
N ALA A 67 -8.02 -4.81 8.49
CA ALA A 67 -6.96 -5.81 8.47
C ALA A 67 -6.77 -6.48 9.83
N ARG A 68 -6.92 -5.75 10.93
CA ARG A 68 -6.86 -6.28 12.30
C ARG A 68 -8.00 -7.25 12.60
N ILE A 69 -9.25 -6.88 12.26
CA ILE A 69 -10.39 -7.79 12.37
C ILE A 69 -10.14 -9.04 11.49
N TRP A 70 -9.58 -8.86 10.32
CA TRP A 70 -9.31 -9.96 9.41
C TRP A 70 -8.25 -10.94 9.93
N ALA A 71 -7.31 -10.45 10.74
CA ALA A 71 -6.29 -11.25 11.42
C ALA A 71 -6.91 -12.31 12.36
N GLU A 72 -8.11 -12.06 12.91
CA GLU A 72 -8.81 -12.98 13.82
C GLU A 72 -9.19 -14.32 13.15
N ASN A 73 -9.20 -14.38 11.81
CA ASN A 73 -9.37 -15.63 11.06
C ASN A 73 -8.13 -16.54 11.10
N SER A 74 -6.99 -16.04 11.56
CA SER A 74 -5.76 -16.81 11.62
C SER A 74 -5.80 -17.84 12.76
N TYR A 75 -5.43 -19.08 12.47
CA TYR A 75 -5.26 -20.14 13.45
C TYR A 75 -3.86 -20.18 14.10
N CYS A 76 -2.96 -19.27 13.68
CA CYS A 76 -1.61 -19.21 14.23
C CYS A 76 -1.63 -18.70 15.68
N ARG A 77 -1.03 -19.47 16.59
CA ARG A 77 -1.00 -19.16 18.03
C ARG A 77 0.04 -18.11 18.41
N ARG A 78 1.16 -18.08 17.68
CA ARG A 78 2.26 -17.14 17.97
C ARG A 78 1.91 -15.71 17.62
N ARG A 79 1.27 -15.52 16.49
CA ARG A 79 0.86 -14.20 16.01
C ARG A 79 -0.19 -14.34 14.92
N GLN A 80 -1.26 -13.60 15.06
CA GLN A 80 -2.28 -13.44 14.04
C GLN A 80 -1.99 -12.16 13.27
N VAL A 81 -1.87 -12.28 11.94
CA VAL A 81 -1.59 -11.17 11.04
C VAL A 81 -2.67 -11.13 9.96
N GLY A 82 -3.19 -9.95 9.70
CA GLY A 82 -4.15 -9.69 8.63
C GLY A 82 -3.62 -8.68 7.62
N ALA A 83 -4.02 -8.84 6.38
CA ALA A 83 -3.66 -7.95 5.28
C ALA A 83 -4.87 -7.66 4.38
N ILE A 84 -4.96 -6.44 3.85
CA ILE A 84 -5.99 -6.01 2.91
C ILE A 84 -5.31 -5.25 1.77
N ILE A 85 -5.65 -5.57 0.53
CA ILE A 85 -5.19 -4.83 -0.65
C ILE A 85 -6.33 -3.94 -1.14
N VAL A 86 -6.06 -2.65 -1.24
CA VAL A 86 -7.03 -1.61 -1.65
C VAL A 86 -6.54 -0.92 -2.91
N LYS A 87 -7.41 -0.81 -3.90
CA LYS A 87 -7.19 -0.08 -5.14
C LYS A 87 -8.42 0.80 -5.41
N ASP A 88 -8.21 2.06 -5.76
CA ASP A 88 -9.29 3.01 -6.06
C ASP A 88 -10.39 3.02 -4.98
N GLN A 89 -9.98 3.00 -3.71
CA GLN A 89 -10.83 2.91 -2.51
C GLN A 89 -11.66 1.62 -2.38
N MET A 90 -11.45 0.63 -3.24
CA MET A 90 -12.08 -0.69 -3.17
C MET A 90 -11.13 -1.72 -2.59
N ILE A 91 -11.62 -2.55 -1.68
CA ILE A 91 -10.88 -3.73 -1.23
C ILE A 91 -10.94 -4.77 -2.36
N ILE A 92 -9.79 -5.07 -2.96
CA ILE A 92 -9.68 -6.03 -4.07
C ILE A 92 -9.19 -7.39 -3.63
N SER A 93 -8.59 -7.48 -2.45
CA SER A 93 -8.14 -8.74 -1.83
C SER A 93 -7.92 -8.58 -0.34
N ASP A 94 -7.88 -9.71 0.33
CA ASP A 94 -7.62 -9.87 1.76
C ASP A 94 -6.71 -11.07 2.00
N GLY A 95 -6.07 -11.13 3.17
CA GLY A 95 -5.27 -12.26 3.59
C GLY A 95 -5.10 -12.29 5.10
N PHE A 96 -4.88 -13.47 5.63
CA PHE A 96 -4.38 -13.70 6.98
C PHE A 96 -3.33 -14.80 6.95
N ASN A 97 -2.45 -14.84 7.94
CA ASN A 97 -1.43 -15.88 7.98
C ASN A 97 -2.04 -17.22 8.38
N GLY A 98 -1.60 -18.29 7.71
CA GLY A 98 -2.14 -19.62 7.93
C GLY A 98 -1.56 -20.66 6.97
N THR A 99 -1.94 -21.89 7.16
CA THR A 99 -1.58 -22.99 6.27
C THR A 99 -2.27 -22.87 4.90
N PRO A 100 -1.69 -23.44 3.82
CA PRO A 100 -2.34 -23.45 2.51
C PRO A 100 -3.69 -24.17 2.54
N ALA A 101 -4.58 -23.82 1.60
CA ALA A 101 -5.88 -24.46 1.48
C ALA A 101 -5.74 -25.99 1.31
N GLY A 102 -6.52 -26.74 2.09
CA GLY A 102 -6.49 -28.21 2.09
C GLY A 102 -5.53 -28.81 3.12
N PHE A 103 -4.76 -28.00 3.81
CA PHE A 103 -3.93 -28.44 4.94
C PHE A 103 -4.69 -28.25 6.27
N GLU A 104 -4.20 -28.93 7.31
CA GLU A 104 -4.70 -28.74 8.68
C GLU A 104 -4.45 -27.31 9.17
N ASN A 105 -5.40 -26.73 9.91
CA ASN A 105 -5.30 -25.38 10.47
C ASN A 105 -4.39 -25.33 11.71
N ILE A 106 -3.16 -25.80 11.60
CA ILE A 106 -2.16 -25.86 12.67
C ILE A 106 -0.86 -25.25 12.14
N CYS A 107 -0.62 -23.98 12.50
CA CYS A 107 0.52 -23.22 12.02
C CYS A 107 1.86 -23.61 12.67
N GLU A 108 1.82 -24.10 13.90
CA GLU A 108 3.02 -24.44 14.68
C GLU A 108 3.19 -25.95 14.80
N ASP A 109 4.43 -26.38 14.91
CA ASP A 109 4.79 -27.77 15.25
C ASP A 109 4.65 -28.02 16.77
N GLU A 110 5.02 -29.22 17.20
CA GLU A 110 4.94 -29.66 18.61
C GLU A 110 5.88 -28.82 19.54
N THR A 111 6.91 -28.20 18.96
CA THR A 111 7.86 -27.34 19.69
C THR A 111 7.44 -25.87 19.70
N GLY A 112 6.31 -25.51 19.06
CA GLY A 112 5.80 -24.15 18.96
C GLY A 112 6.50 -23.31 17.87
N VAL A 113 7.27 -23.94 16.99
CA VAL A 113 7.90 -23.28 15.84
C VAL A 113 6.93 -23.23 14.67
N THR A 114 6.84 -22.09 14.01
CA THR A 114 5.99 -21.93 12.83
C THR A 114 6.47 -22.84 11.69
N LYS A 115 5.57 -23.65 11.15
CA LYS A 115 5.86 -24.58 10.05
C LYS A 115 6.29 -23.81 8.78
N PRO A 116 7.25 -24.31 8.01
CA PRO A 116 7.85 -23.58 6.89
C PRO A 116 6.88 -23.30 5.74
N TYR A 117 5.77 -24.01 5.65
CA TYR A 117 4.74 -23.82 4.62
C TYR A 117 3.59 -22.89 5.03
N VAL A 118 3.64 -22.28 6.22
CA VAL A 118 2.67 -21.27 6.62
C VAL A 118 2.85 -20.03 5.75
N LEU A 119 1.78 -19.61 5.10
CA LEU A 119 1.74 -18.38 4.33
C LEU A 119 1.61 -17.18 5.26
N HIS A 120 2.34 -16.12 4.96
CA HIS A 120 2.12 -14.81 5.57
C HIS A 120 0.87 -14.15 4.99
N ALA A 121 0.28 -13.23 5.72
CA ALA A 121 -0.95 -12.54 5.34
C ALA A 121 -0.82 -11.81 3.99
N GLU A 122 0.33 -11.16 3.76
CA GLU A 122 0.66 -10.45 2.53
C GLU A 122 0.72 -11.40 1.33
N ALA A 123 1.44 -12.53 1.48
CA ALA A 123 1.54 -13.56 0.44
C ALA A 123 0.16 -14.16 0.11
N ASN A 124 -0.66 -14.41 1.13
CA ASN A 124 -2.03 -14.89 0.95
C ASN A 124 -2.89 -13.86 0.19
N ALA A 125 -2.85 -12.58 0.56
CA ALA A 125 -3.58 -11.53 -0.14
C ALA A 125 -3.15 -11.38 -1.61
N ILE A 126 -1.83 -11.38 -1.90
CA ILE A 126 -1.27 -11.26 -3.25
C ILE A 126 -1.66 -12.47 -4.11
N THR A 127 -1.57 -13.69 -3.58
CA THR A 127 -1.93 -14.89 -4.33
C THR A 127 -3.43 -14.98 -4.62
N LYS A 128 -4.29 -14.44 -3.76
CA LYS A 128 -5.73 -14.30 -4.05
C LYS A 128 -5.98 -13.33 -5.20
N VAL A 129 -5.25 -12.20 -5.28
CA VAL A 129 -5.34 -11.29 -6.44
C VAL A 129 -4.98 -12.05 -7.72
N ALA A 130 -3.89 -12.84 -7.71
CA ALA A 130 -3.45 -13.61 -8.87
C ALA A 130 -4.48 -14.65 -9.37
N ARG A 131 -5.45 -15.03 -8.53
CA ARG A 131 -6.57 -15.95 -8.88
C ARG A 131 -7.86 -15.19 -9.23
N SER A 132 -7.85 -13.88 -9.24
CA SER A 132 -8.98 -13.01 -9.54
C SER A 132 -8.79 -12.29 -10.87
N ASN A 133 -9.80 -11.52 -11.27
CA ASN A 133 -9.70 -10.61 -12.42
C ASN A 133 -9.13 -9.23 -12.02
N ASN A 134 -8.74 -9.04 -10.76
CA ASN A 134 -8.18 -7.78 -10.27
C ASN A 134 -6.68 -7.69 -10.52
N SER A 135 -6.14 -6.49 -10.45
CA SER A 135 -4.70 -6.22 -10.52
C SER A 135 -4.27 -5.43 -9.28
N SER A 136 -3.22 -5.90 -8.63
CA SER A 136 -2.58 -5.19 -7.50
C SER A 136 -1.68 -4.03 -7.92
N ASP A 137 -1.45 -3.85 -9.23
CA ASP A 137 -0.62 -2.75 -9.71
C ASP A 137 -1.22 -1.39 -9.32
N GLY A 138 -0.39 -0.53 -8.73
CA GLY A 138 -0.79 0.79 -8.22
C GLY A 138 -1.56 0.78 -6.89
N SER A 139 -1.84 -0.40 -6.29
CA SER A 139 -2.63 -0.52 -5.06
C SER A 139 -1.85 -0.18 -3.78
N THR A 140 -2.59 -0.10 -2.66
CA THR A 140 -2.07 0.00 -1.30
C THR A 140 -2.31 -1.30 -0.54
N LEU A 141 -1.29 -1.81 0.12
CA LEU A 141 -1.38 -2.93 1.06
C LEU A 141 -1.46 -2.37 2.49
N TYR A 142 -2.49 -2.77 3.21
CA TYR A 142 -2.65 -2.55 4.65
C TYR A 142 -2.39 -3.85 5.38
N VAL A 143 -1.48 -3.86 6.33
CA VAL A 143 -1.08 -5.06 7.07
C VAL A 143 -0.86 -4.76 8.54
N THR A 144 -1.27 -5.67 9.43
CA THR A 144 -1.15 -5.45 10.88
C THR A 144 0.29 -5.45 11.39
N ALA A 145 1.22 -6.10 10.67
CA ALA A 145 2.65 -6.15 10.99
C ALA A 145 3.49 -5.78 9.78
N SER A 146 4.62 -5.09 10.00
CA SER A 146 5.53 -4.73 8.92
C SER A 146 5.99 -5.97 8.14
N PRO A 147 6.03 -5.91 6.78
CA PRO A 147 6.42 -7.03 5.95
C PRO A 147 7.85 -7.50 6.21
N CYS A 148 8.05 -8.82 6.21
CA CYS A 148 9.38 -9.41 6.20
C CYS A 148 10.02 -9.30 4.81
N LEU A 149 11.32 -9.64 4.71
CA LEU A 149 12.08 -9.56 3.47
C LEU A 149 11.44 -10.36 2.32
N GLU A 150 10.94 -11.58 2.61
CA GLU A 150 10.30 -12.44 1.61
C GLU A 150 9.00 -11.84 1.08
N CYS A 151 8.13 -11.35 1.97
CA CYS A 151 6.89 -10.67 1.57
C CYS A 151 7.18 -9.37 0.81
N SER A 152 8.22 -8.63 1.17
CA SER A 152 8.61 -7.40 0.48
C SER A 152 8.97 -7.64 -0.99
N LYS A 153 9.62 -8.76 -1.31
CA LYS A 153 9.89 -9.16 -2.70
C LYS A 153 8.59 -9.39 -3.49
N LEU A 154 7.62 -10.05 -2.87
CA LEU A 154 6.31 -10.29 -3.50
C LEU A 154 5.54 -8.98 -3.69
N ILE A 155 5.56 -8.09 -2.71
CA ILE A 155 4.92 -6.77 -2.77
C ILE A 155 5.49 -5.95 -3.94
N ILE A 156 6.82 -5.92 -4.11
CA ILE A 156 7.47 -5.23 -5.22
C ILE A 156 7.02 -5.81 -6.56
N GLN A 157 7.09 -7.14 -6.71
CA GLN A 157 6.76 -7.81 -7.97
C GLN A 157 5.28 -7.76 -8.33
N SER A 158 4.39 -7.60 -7.34
CA SER A 158 2.95 -7.45 -7.57
C SER A 158 2.51 -6.04 -7.97
N GLY A 159 3.44 -5.08 -8.07
CA GLY A 159 3.17 -3.70 -8.48
C GLY A 159 2.53 -2.82 -7.40
N ILE A 160 2.42 -3.28 -6.16
CA ILE A 160 1.93 -2.47 -5.03
C ILE A 160 2.84 -1.25 -4.85
N LYS A 161 2.27 -0.06 -4.69
CA LYS A 161 3.00 1.21 -4.60
C LYS A 161 3.07 1.78 -3.18
N ARG A 162 2.25 1.27 -2.29
CA ARG A 162 2.16 1.78 -0.92
C ARG A 162 1.90 0.65 0.06
N VAL A 163 2.57 0.69 1.21
CA VAL A 163 2.38 -0.23 2.33
C VAL A 163 2.11 0.57 3.59
N VAL A 164 0.99 0.28 4.24
CA VAL A 164 0.61 0.87 5.53
C VAL A 164 0.58 -0.24 6.57
N PHE A 165 1.30 -0.08 7.67
CA PHE A 165 1.39 -1.12 8.70
C PHE A 165 1.23 -0.54 10.12
N ASN A 166 0.74 -1.38 11.03
CA ASN A 166 0.47 -0.99 12.42
C ASN A 166 1.64 -1.30 13.35
N GLU A 167 2.13 -2.52 13.37
CA GLU A 167 3.20 -2.94 14.26
C GLU A 167 4.52 -3.08 13.52
N LEU A 168 5.58 -2.49 14.08
CA LEU A 168 6.93 -2.66 13.54
C LEU A 168 7.50 -4.01 14.00
N TYR A 169 7.94 -4.84 13.06
CA TYR A 169 8.66 -6.06 13.36
C TYR A 169 10.12 -5.76 13.73
N ARG A 170 10.75 -6.65 14.50
CA ARG A 170 12.13 -6.44 15.02
C ARG A 170 13.17 -6.24 13.91
N ILE A 171 12.95 -6.87 12.75
CA ILE A 171 13.85 -6.81 11.59
C ILE A 171 13.20 -5.90 10.55
N THR A 172 13.89 -4.83 10.16
CA THR A 172 13.38 -3.80 9.25
C THR A 172 13.81 -3.99 7.80
N ASP A 173 14.62 -5.02 7.49
CA ASP A 173 15.17 -5.28 6.15
C ASP A 173 14.10 -5.29 5.05
N GLY A 174 12.89 -5.77 5.36
CA GLY A 174 11.76 -5.75 4.44
C GLY A 174 11.32 -4.33 4.09
N ILE A 175 11.19 -3.46 5.09
CA ILE A 175 10.82 -2.05 4.89
C ILE A 175 11.91 -1.30 4.12
N ASP A 176 13.18 -1.57 4.42
CA ASP A 176 14.31 -0.94 3.73
C ASP A 176 14.35 -1.36 2.25
N LEU A 177 14.05 -2.64 1.96
CA LEU A 177 13.93 -3.12 0.58
C LEU A 177 12.76 -2.43 -0.16
N LEU A 178 11.59 -2.29 0.48
CA LEU A 178 10.42 -1.59 -0.10
C LEU A 178 10.76 -0.13 -0.42
N ARG A 179 11.37 0.60 0.51
CA ARG A 179 11.79 1.98 0.31
C ARG A 179 12.80 2.13 -0.84
N ARG A 180 13.78 1.22 -0.95
CA ARG A 180 14.72 1.19 -2.08
C ARG A 180 14.04 0.96 -3.43
N ALA A 181 12.92 0.24 -3.44
CA ALA A 181 12.09 0.04 -4.63
C ALA A 181 11.13 1.21 -4.93
N GLY A 182 11.18 2.30 -4.15
CA GLY A 182 10.33 3.47 -4.31
C GLY A 182 8.89 3.28 -3.79
N ILE A 183 8.65 2.27 -2.94
CA ILE A 183 7.35 2.04 -2.33
C ILE A 183 7.19 2.90 -1.08
N GLU A 184 6.08 3.64 -1.00
CA GLU A 184 5.73 4.45 0.18
C GLU A 184 5.42 3.52 1.37
N CYS A 185 6.15 3.67 2.48
CA CYS A 185 5.96 2.88 3.71
C CYS A 185 5.49 3.79 4.84
N VAL A 186 4.28 3.56 5.33
CA VAL A 186 3.63 4.36 6.38
C VAL A 186 3.42 3.50 7.62
N HIS A 187 3.93 3.96 8.75
CA HIS A 187 3.74 3.32 10.06
C HIS A 187 2.69 4.07 10.87
N ILE A 188 1.62 3.38 11.27
CA ILE A 188 0.55 3.92 12.14
C ILE A 188 0.48 3.05 13.39
N PRO A 189 1.18 3.41 14.47
CA PRO A 189 1.29 2.57 15.67
C PRO A 189 0.00 2.51 16.50
N GLU A 190 -0.85 3.54 16.42
CA GLU A 190 -2.10 3.64 17.19
C GLU A 190 -3.31 3.59 16.25
N LEU A 191 -4.26 2.69 16.54
CA LEU A 191 -5.48 2.47 15.75
C LEU A 191 -6.75 2.82 16.53
#